data_3db479f2217bb1735a0dd8c40652757f
#
_entry.id   3db479f2217bb1735a0dd8c40652757f
#
_cell.length_a   1.000
_cell.length_b   1.000
_cell.length_c   1.000
_cell.angle_alpha   90.00
_cell.angle_beta   90.00
_cell.angle_gamma   90.00
#
_symmetry.space_group_name_H-M   'P 1'
#
loop_
_entity.id
_entity.type
_entity.pdbx_description
1 polymer ?
#
loop_
_entity_poly.entity_id
_entity_poly.type
_entity_poly.pdbx_seq_one_letter_code
_entity_poly.pdbx_strand_id
1 'polypeptide(L)'
;YVGLMMSSITSIINAIGYVLIAFVAISLVVSSIMIGIITYISVLERTKEIGILRSIGASKRDISRVFNAETVIVGFVAGALGIIISYLLTIPINMIIAHLTDVPIRASIPVSAAVILIAISVCLTLIAGLFPSRVAAKKDPVIALRTE
;
A
#
# COMPACT_ATOMS: atom_id res chain seq x y z
N TYR A 1 19.80 31.53 25.96
CA TYR A 1 20.44 30.20 25.89
C TYR A 1 19.39 29.09 25.73
N VAL A 2 18.29 29.09 26.51
CA VAL A 2 17.25 28.04 26.43
C VAL A 2 16.58 27.99 25.05
N GLY A 3 16.27 29.12 24.43
CA GLY A 3 15.67 29.21 23.12
C GLY A 3 16.56 28.62 22.00
N LEU A 4 17.87 28.84 22.07
CA LEU A 4 18.85 28.28 21.14
C LEU A 4 18.98 26.76 21.29
N MET A 5 18.95 26.26 22.53
CA MET A 5 18.97 24.81 22.77
C MET A 5 17.69 24.14 22.26
N MET A 6 16.53 24.75 22.51
CA MET A 6 15.23 24.23 22.00
C MET A 6 15.18 24.22 20.48
N SER A 7 15.67 25.28 19.80
CA SER A 7 15.72 25.31 18.35
C SER A 7 16.63 24.25 17.75
N SER A 8 17.78 24.00 18.37
CA SER A 8 18.74 22.97 17.95
C SER A 8 18.15 21.57 18.12
N ILE A 9 17.50 21.30 19.25
CA ILE A 9 16.82 20.00 19.48
C ILE A 9 15.70 19.78 18.44
N THR A 10 14.86 20.80 18.22
CA THR A 10 13.79 20.72 17.22
C THR A 10 14.34 20.48 15.82
N SER A 11 15.46 21.13 15.46
CA SER A 11 16.11 20.92 14.16
C SER A 11 16.62 19.48 13.99
N ILE A 12 17.21 18.91 15.04
CA ILE A 12 17.68 17.51 15.03
C ILE A 12 16.50 16.55 14.90
N ILE A 13 15.43 16.75 15.67
CA ILE A 13 14.23 15.91 15.58
C ILE A 13 13.61 15.97 14.19
N ASN A 14 13.51 17.16 13.61
CA ASN A 14 12.99 17.32 12.26
C ASN A 14 13.89 16.66 11.21
N ALA A 15 15.20 16.76 11.33
CA ALA A 15 16.15 16.09 10.45
C ALA A 15 15.99 14.57 10.49
N ILE A 16 15.88 13.98 11.69
CA ILE A 16 15.60 12.56 11.87
C ILE A 16 14.26 12.20 11.23
N GLY A 17 13.22 13.00 11.45
CA GLY A 17 11.90 12.82 10.86
C GLY A 17 11.94 12.78 9.33
N TYR A 18 12.65 13.70 8.69
CA TYR A 18 12.80 13.72 7.23
C TYR A 18 13.54 12.48 6.70
N VAL A 19 14.58 12.03 7.39
CA VAL A 19 15.30 10.80 7.03
C VAL A 19 14.35 9.59 7.12
N LEU A 20 13.58 9.47 8.19
CA LEU A 20 12.62 8.38 8.35
C LEU A 20 11.53 8.41 7.27
N ILE A 21 11.00 9.60 6.94
CA ILE A 21 10.03 9.77 5.85
C ILE A 21 10.62 9.35 4.51
N ALA A 22 11.88 9.69 4.24
CA ALA A 22 12.56 9.27 3.02
C ALA A 22 12.67 7.74 2.92
N PHE A 23 13.04 7.05 4.00
CA PHE A 23 13.06 5.58 4.04
C PHE A 23 11.69 4.98 3.79
N VAL A 24 10.65 5.51 4.42
CA VAL A 24 9.27 5.05 4.21
C VAL A 24 8.84 5.27 2.77
N ALA A 25 9.15 6.43 2.18
CA ALA A 25 8.81 6.73 0.79
C ALA A 25 9.46 5.74 -0.19
N ILE A 26 10.75 5.43 0.01
CA ILE A 26 11.46 4.42 -0.80
C ILE A 26 10.79 3.05 -0.64
N SER A 27 10.47 2.64 0.59
CA SER A 27 9.79 1.37 0.88
C SER A 27 8.43 1.28 0.18
N LEU A 28 7.66 2.36 0.17
CA LEU A 28 6.36 2.43 -0.52
C LEU A 28 6.52 2.28 -2.04
N VAL A 29 7.53 2.91 -2.64
CA VAL A 29 7.83 2.77 -4.08
C VAL A 29 8.18 1.31 -4.40
N VAL A 30 9.09 0.71 -3.65
CA VAL A 30 9.49 -0.70 -3.87
C VAL A 30 8.28 -1.64 -3.70
N SER A 31 7.47 -1.45 -2.66
CA SER A 31 6.26 -2.23 -2.44
C SER A 31 5.26 -2.09 -3.60
N SER A 32 5.07 -0.87 -4.12
CA SER A 32 4.19 -0.63 -5.26
C SER A 32 4.66 -1.35 -6.53
N ILE A 33 5.96 -1.35 -6.80
CA ILE A 33 6.55 -2.09 -7.91
C ILE A 33 6.31 -3.59 -7.74
N MET A 34 6.51 -4.12 -6.52
CA MET A 34 6.31 -5.53 -6.22
C MET A 34 4.85 -5.96 -6.41
N ILE A 35 3.89 -5.15 -5.94
CA ILE A 35 2.45 -5.37 -6.18
C ILE A 35 2.17 -5.44 -7.69
N GLY A 36 2.72 -4.52 -8.47
CA GLY A 36 2.58 -4.51 -9.91
C GLY A 36 3.11 -5.80 -10.56
N ILE A 37 4.27 -6.29 -10.14
CA ILE A 37 4.88 -7.52 -10.64
C ILE A 37 4.01 -8.74 -10.29
N ILE A 38 3.59 -8.86 -9.03
CA ILE A 38 2.77 -9.99 -8.56
C ILE A 38 1.43 -10.01 -9.30
N THR A 39 0.79 -8.85 -9.45
CA THR A 39 -0.47 -8.74 -10.21
C THR A 39 -0.27 -9.11 -11.68
N TYR A 40 0.86 -8.72 -12.29
CA TYR A 40 1.19 -9.08 -13.66
C TYR A 40 1.36 -10.60 -13.83
N ILE A 41 2.07 -11.26 -12.92
CA ILE A 41 2.23 -12.72 -12.90
C ILE A 41 0.86 -13.39 -12.76
N SER A 42 0.02 -12.93 -11.84
CA SER A 42 -1.34 -13.44 -11.65
C SER A 42 -2.19 -13.35 -12.91
N VAL A 43 -2.06 -12.26 -13.68
CA VAL A 43 -2.71 -12.11 -14.99
C VAL A 43 -2.21 -13.17 -15.99
N LEU A 44 -0.90 -13.46 -16.00
CA LEU A 44 -0.34 -14.48 -16.89
C LEU A 44 -0.86 -15.88 -16.55
N GLU A 45 -0.91 -16.21 -15.26
CA GLU A 45 -1.42 -17.51 -14.78
C GLU A 45 -2.90 -17.71 -15.11
N ARG A 46 -3.71 -16.63 -15.04
CA ARG A 46 -5.16 -16.66 -15.34
C ARG A 46 -5.52 -16.34 -16.80
N THR A 47 -4.53 -16.37 -17.72
CA THR A 47 -4.76 -16.01 -19.14
C THR A 47 -5.86 -16.85 -19.79
N LYS A 48 -5.96 -18.15 -19.46
CA LYS A 48 -6.99 -19.05 -20.00
C LYS A 48 -8.39 -18.67 -19.51
N GLU A 49 -8.55 -18.34 -18.22
CA GLU A 49 -9.83 -17.90 -17.64
C GLU A 49 -10.28 -16.57 -18.28
N ILE A 50 -9.35 -15.64 -18.46
CA ILE A 50 -9.62 -14.36 -19.15
C ILE A 50 -10.08 -14.61 -20.60
N GLY A 51 -9.42 -15.55 -21.28
CA GLY A 51 -9.80 -15.96 -22.63
C GLY A 51 -11.23 -16.52 -22.71
N ILE A 52 -11.62 -17.39 -21.79
CA ILE A 52 -12.97 -17.94 -21.68
C ILE A 52 -13.99 -16.83 -21.44
N LEU A 53 -13.76 -15.97 -20.47
CA LEU A 53 -14.64 -14.83 -20.15
C LEU A 53 -14.85 -13.93 -21.37
N ARG A 54 -13.82 -13.67 -22.14
CA ARG A 54 -13.91 -12.87 -23.36
C ARG A 54 -14.62 -13.57 -24.50
N SER A 55 -14.48 -14.88 -24.62
CA SER A 55 -15.16 -15.67 -25.66
C SER A 55 -16.67 -15.72 -25.45
N ILE A 56 -17.14 -15.66 -24.20
CA ILE A 56 -18.57 -15.60 -23.86
C ILE A 56 -19.16 -14.18 -23.87
N GLY A 57 -18.33 -13.16 -24.24
CA GLY A 57 -18.80 -11.81 -24.49
C GLY A 57 -18.37 -10.74 -23.47
N ALA A 58 -17.50 -11.05 -22.49
CA ALA A 58 -16.99 -10.05 -21.57
C ALA A 58 -16.19 -8.97 -22.30
N SER A 59 -16.46 -7.70 -21.99
CA SER A 59 -15.76 -6.58 -22.58
C SER A 59 -14.37 -6.40 -21.96
N LYS A 60 -13.46 -5.70 -22.66
CA LYS A 60 -12.14 -5.34 -22.12
C LYS A 60 -12.26 -4.53 -20.82
N ARG A 61 -13.32 -3.71 -20.69
CA ARG A 61 -13.58 -2.90 -19.50
C ARG A 61 -13.98 -3.76 -18.30
N ASP A 62 -14.74 -4.83 -18.54
CA ASP A 62 -15.18 -5.73 -17.49
C ASP A 62 -13.99 -6.47 -16.89
N ILE A 63 -13.09 -6.99 -17.74
CA ILE A 63 -11.84 -7.62 -17.30
C ILE A 63 -10.99 -6.63 -16.47
N SER A 64 -10.76 -5.41 -16.99
CA SER A 64 -9.99 -4.40 -16.26
C SER A 64 -10.63 -4.02 -14.93
N ARG A 65 -11.96 -3.93 -14.85
CA ARG A 65 -12.67 -3.63 -13.59
C ARG A 65 -12.50 -4.71 -12.54
N VAL A 66 -12.49 -5.97 -12.92
CA VAL A 66 -12.25 -7.10 -12.00
C VAL A 66 -10.87 -6.97 -11.35
N PHE A 67 -9.82 -6.78 -12.15
CA PHE A 67 -8.46 -6.60 -11.62
C PHE A 67 -8.29 -5.32 -10.81
N ASN A 68 -8.93 -4.22 -11.20
CA ASN A 68 -8.91 -2.99 -10.41
C ASN A 68 -9.64 -3.15 -9.08
N ALA A 69 -10.76 -3.88 -9.04
CA ALA A 69 -11.45 -4.18 -7.79
C ALA A 69 -10.59 -5.05 -6.87
N GLU A 70 -9.88 -6.05 -7.41
CA GLU A 70 -8.92 -6.86 -6.65
C GLU A 70 -7.83 -6.01 -6.02
N THR A 71 -7.24 -5.08 -6.77
CA THR A 71 -6.20 -4.17 -6.24
C THR A 71 -6.72 -3.20 -5.17
N VAL A 72 -7.96 -2.72 -5.28
CA VAL A 72 -8.62 -1.91 -4.24
C VAL A 72 -8.78 -2.71 -2.95
N ILE A 73 -9.26 -3.95 -3.05
CA ILE A 73 -9.43 -4.84 -1.90
C ILE A 73 -8.09 -5.10 -1.22
N VAL A 74 -7.06 -5.44 -2.00
CA VAL A 74 -5.70 -5.66 -1.48
C VAL A 74 -5.18 -4.41 -0.78
N GLY A 75 -5.31 -3.23 -1.39
CA GLY A 75 -4.87 -1.96 -0.80
C GLY A 75 -5.60 -1.62 0.49
N PHE A 76 -6.91 -1.84 0.53
CA PHE A 76 -7.70 -1.60 1.72
C PHE A 76 -7.32 -2.56 2.87
N VAL A 77 -7.26 -3.86 2.59
CA VAL A 77 -6.89 -4.86 3.59
C VAL A 77 -5.47 -4.64 4.10
N ALA A 78 -4.51 -4.39 3.21
CA ALA A 78 -3.12 -4.10 3.60
C ALA A 78 -3.02 -2.85 4.46
N GLY A 79 -3.70 -1.76 4.07
CA GLY A 79 -3.76 -0.52 4.84
C GLY A 79 -4.40 -0.71 6.22
N ALA A 80 -5.52 -1.43 6.28
CA ALA A 80 -6.20 -1.74 7.55
C ALA A 80 -5.33 -2.59 8.47
N LEU A 81 -4.68 -3.64 7.94
CA LEU A 81 -3.76 -4.48 8.71
C LEU A 81 -2.56 -3.67 9.22
N GLY A 82 -1.99 -2.79 8.39
CA GLY A 82 -0.91 -1.90 8.81
C GLY A 82 -1.31 -1.02 9.99
N ILE A 83 -2.49 -0.43 9.95
CA ILE A 83 -3.02 0.40 11.06
C ILE A 83 -3.26 -0.44 12.32
N ILE A 84 -3.86 -1.63 12.19
CA ILE A 84 -4.10 -2.53 13.33
C ILE A 84 -2.77 -2.89 14.00
N ILE A 85 -1.77 -3.30 13.22
CA ILE A 85 -0.44 -3.64 13.74
C ILE A 85 0.20 -2.43 14.42
N SER A 86 0.08 -1.23 13.83
CA SER A 86 0.60 0.01 14.41
C SER A 86 -0.05 0.33 15.76
N TYR A 87 -1.37 0.16 15.89
CA TYR A 87 -2.06 0.32 17.17
C TYR A 87 -1.60 -0.71 18.21
N LEU A 88 -1.44 -1.98 17.82
CA LEU A 88 -0.94 -3.02 18.72
C LEU A 88 0.48 -2.70 19.23
N LEU A 89 1.36 -2.20 18.36
CA LEU A 89 2.72 -1.79 18.74
C LEU A 89 2.75 -0.54 19.63
N THR A 90 1.75 0.33 19.52
CA THR A 90 1.64 1.53 20.38
C THR A 90 1.50 1.16 21.86
N ILE A 91 0.89 0.01 22.18
CA ILE A 91 0.69 -0.45 23.56
C ILE A 91 2.05 -0.69 24.28
N PRO A 92 2.93 -1.58 23.80
CA PRO A 92 4.22 -1.81 24.46
C PRO A 92 5.13 -0.57 24.40
N ILE A 93 5.07 0.21 23.33
CA ILE A 93 5.84 1.45 23.22
C ILE A 93 5.45 2.42 24.34
N ASN A 94 4.16 2.63 24.59
CA ASN A 94 3.69 3.49 25.68
C ASN A 94 4.06 2.96 27.05
N MET A 95 4.09 1.63 27.26
CA MET A 95 4.56 1.03 28.50
C MET A 95 6.04 1.32 28.73
N ILE A 96 6.88 1.18 27.70
CA ILE A 96 8.31 1.46 27.78
C ILE A 96 8.55 2.95 28.06
N ILE A 97 7.86 3.85 27.37
CA ILE A 97 7.97 5.29 27.59
C ILE A 97 7.58 5.64 29.03
N ALA A 98 6.48 5.08 29.54
CA ALA A 98 6.02 5.33 30.90
C ALA A 98 7.00 4.83 31.96
N HIS A 99 7.77 3.77 31.69
CA HIS A 99 8.78 3.25 32.59
C HIS A 99 10.12 4.02 32.55
N LEU A 100 10.46 4.62 31.42
CA LEU A 100 11.74 5.29 31.22
C LEU A 100 11.68 6.80 31.46
N THR A 101 10.49 7.39 31.40
CA THR A 101 10.29 8.84 31.53
C THR A 101 9.13 9.13 32.47
N ASP A 102 9.35 10.01 33.46
CA ASP A 102 8.28 10.54 34.31
C ASP A 102 7.38 11.57 33.57
N VAL A 103 7.49 11.66 32.26
CA VAL A 103 6.75 12.64 31.44
C VAL A 103 5.55 11.93 30.79
N PRO A 104 4.34 12.53 30.83
CA PRO A 104 3.14 11.92 30.27
C PRO A 104 3.09 12.02 28.72
N ILE A 105 4.18 11.60 28.05
CA ILE A 105 4.23 11.51 26.59
C ILE A 105 3.66 10.17 26.19
N ARG A 106 2.67 10.18 25.28
CA ARG A 106 2.06 8.96 24.73
C ARG A 106 2.12 8.98 23.22
N ALA A 107 2.61 7.89 22.64
CA ALA A 107 2.46 7.64 21.21
C ALA A 107 0.97 7.37 20.93
N SER A 108 0.40 8.07 19.97
CA SER A 108 -0.98 7.85 19.53
C SER A 108 -1.10 8.09 18.03
N ILE A 109 -1.97 7.33 17.39
CA ILE A 109 -2.28 7.50 15.97
C ILE A 109 -3.69 8.09 15.91
N PRO A 110 -3.86 9.36 15.48
CA PRO A 110 -5.18 9.94 15.33
C PRO A 110 -5.96 9.24 14.20
N VAL A 111 -7.27 9.10 14.38
CA VAL A 111 -8.15 8.42 13.40
C VAL A 111 -8.05 9.06 12.01
N SER A 112 -7.89 10.38 11.95
CA SER A 112 -7.69 11.08 10.67
C SER A 112 -6.44 10.61 9.93
N ALA A 113 -5.33 10.42 10.64
CA ALA A 113 -4.10 9.88 10.03
C ALA A 113 -4.30 8.42 9.57
N ALA A 114 -4.99 7.60 10.36
CA ALA A 114 -5.31 6.22 9.98
C ALA A 114 -6.11 6.16 8.67
N VAL A 115 -7.14 6.98 8.53
CA VAL A 115 -7.95 7.06 7.29
C VAL A 115 -7.11 7.52 6.10
N ILE A 116 -6.28 8.54 6.27
CA ILE A 116 -5.40 9.05 5.21
C ILE A 116 -4.41 7.96 4.78
N LEU A 117 -3.81 7.23 5.70
CA LEU A 117 -2.86 6.17 5.39
C LEU A 117 -3.51 5.00 4.65
N ILE A 118 -4.73 4.61 5.01
CA ILE A 118 -5.50 3.61 4.26
C ILE A 118 -5.80 4.12 2.84
N ALA A 119 -6.20 5.37 2.70
CA ALA A 119 -6.46 5.98 1.39
C ALA A 119 -5.20 5.99 0.51
N ILE A 120 -4.04 6.34 1.08
CA ILE A 120 -2.74 6.29 0.40
C ILE A 120 -2.43 4.85 -0.04
N SER A 121 -2.63 3.86 0.83
CA SER A 121 -2.44 2.45 0.51
C SER A 121 -3.28 2.02 -0.70
N VAL A 122 -4.57 2.34 -0.70
CA VAL A 122 -5.48 2.05 -1.83
C VAL A 122 -5.04 2.77 -3.11
N CYS A 123 -4.67 4.04 -3.03
CA CYS A 123 -4.18 4.78 -4.20
C CYS A 123 -2.92 4.16 -4.80
N LEU A 124 -1.94 3.79 -3.97
CA LEU A 124 -0.69 3.18 -4.42
C LEU A 124 -0.92 1.82 -5.08
N THR A 125 -1.78 0.98 -4.48
CA THR A 125 -2.13 -0.32 -5.06
C THR A 125 -2.89 -0.19 -6.36
N LEU A 126 -3.81 0.77 -6.47
CA LEU A 126 -4.50 1.09 -7.74
C LEU A 126 -3.51 1.49 -8.83
N ILE A 127 -2.59 2.41 -8.53
CA ILE A 127 -1.57 2.85 -9.50
C ILE A 127 -0.72 1.67 -9.93
N ALA A 128 -0.26 0.84 -9.00
CA ALA A 128 0.53 -0.36 -9.27
C ALA A 128 -0.23 -1.39 -10.12
N GLY A 129 -1.55 -1.53 -9.90
CA GLY A 129 -2.42 -2.45 -10.62
C GLY A 129 -2.88 -1.98 -12.01
N LEU A 130 -2.78 -0.67 -12.32
CA LEU A 130 -3.25 -0.13 -13.60
C LEU A 130 -2.54 -0.73 -14.82
N PHE A 131 -1.24 -0.96 -14.73
CA PHE A 131 -0.48 -1.56 -15.83
C PHE A 131 -0.89 -3.02 -16.06
N PRO A 132 -0.86 -3.93 -15.06
CA PRO A 132 -1.29 -5.31 -15.22
C PRO A 132 -2.74 -5.45 -15.68
N SER A 133 -3.66 -4.63 -15.15
CA SER A 133 -5.07 -4.68 -15.52
C SER A 133 -5.31 -4.34 -16.99
N ARG A 134 -4.55 -3.40 -17.54
CA ARG A 134 -4.59 -3.08 -18.98
C ARG A 134 -4.02 -4.19 -19.84
N VAL A 135 -2.96 -4.86 -19.38
CA VAL A 135 -2.39 -6.02 -20.07
C VAL A 135 -3.40 -7.16 -20.10
N ALA A 136 -4.07 -7.45 -18.98
CA ALA A 136 -5.13 -8.45 -18.90
C ALA A 136 -6.27 -8.16 -19.89
N ALA A 137 -6.72 -6.90 -19.94
CA ALA A 137 -7.81 -6.48 -20.84
C ALA A 137 -7.46 -6.59 -22.33
N LYS A 138 -6.18 -6.53 -22.69
CA LYS A 138 -5.70 -6.62 -24.07
C LYS A 138 -5.46 -8.06 -24.56
N LYS A 139 -5.55 -9.07 -23.69
CA LYS A 139 -5.36 -10.48 -24.10
C LYS A 139 -6.35 -10.88 -25.16
N ASP A 140 -5.84 -11.47 -26.25
CA ASP A 140 -6.66 -11.99 -27.33
C ASP A 140 -7.26 -13.34 -26.90
N PRO A 141 -8.60 -13.52 -26.97
CA PRO A 141 -9.25 -14.76 -26.56
C PRO A 141 -8.79 -15.96 -27.38
N VAL A 142 -8.49 -15.78 -28.67
CA VAL A 142 -8.04 -16.86 -29.56
C VAL A 142 -6.66 -17.37 -29.16
N ILE A 143 -5.73 -16.45 -28.85
CA ILE A 143 -4.37 -16.79 -28.42
C ILE A 143 -4.38 -17.38 -27.00
N ALA A 144 -5.21 -16.81 -26.11
CA ALA A 144 -5.32 -17.27 -24.72
C ALA A 144 -5.84 -18.72 -24.60
N LEU A 145 -6.70 -19.16 -25.51
CA LEU A 145 -7.23 -20.52 -25.55
C LEU A 145 -6.31 -21.53 -26.29
N ARG A 146 -5.32 -21.05 -27.04
CA ARG A 146 -4.42 -21.86 -27.85
C ARG A 146 -3.09 -22.18 -27.17
N THR A 147 -2.79 -21.54 -26.05
CA THR A 147 -1.59 -21.82 -25.22
C THR A 147 -1.85 -23.10 -24.40
N GLU A 148 -1.39 -24.22 -24.92
CA GLU A 148 -1.11 -25.43 -24.15
C GLU A 148 0.32 -25.37 -23.61
#